data_5dad96784ea154d5bcfbe599f9417b8d
#
_entry.id   5dad96784ea154d5bcfbe599f9417b8d
#
_cell.length_a   1.000
_cell.length_b   1.000
_cell.length_c   1.000
_cell.angle_alpha   90.00
_cell.angle_beta   90.00
_cell.angle_gamma   90.00
#
_symmetry.space_group_name_H-M   'P 1'
#
loop_
_entity.id
_entity.type
_entity.pdbx_description
1 polymer ?
#
loop_
_entity_poly.entity_id
_entity_poly.type
_entity_poly.pdbx_seq_one_letter_code
_entity_poly.pdbx_strand_id
1 'polypeptide(L)'
;MEIPERFLERFRWLKKEYDTIRYEVRIGQESGRVGIQDERVLLKKWAPSLPKQREFFPQESDSTETIMTRTRSRSMRAVLSKLPKGDHFYSEVVEKSGSGWYPSIQLGPKKSTLGNLHEDESRFPVASWLKQSLTQGVQTLVLDSLLMRKASPPGKRHGFLPDGSNLPWVVKSLIEKHDERFQDWIRHVRTALPDISDIKVVEREDDKHAYLMVHYEGGLKVPSWMVSDGTLRLLALTLPAYIPDLGGIYLIEEPENGIHPKAIETVFQSLSSVYDAQILLATHSPVILSQADADKVLCFKKAPSGAADIVLGSEHPQLKDWKGEPNLSVLFAGGVLG
;
A
#
# COMPACT_ATOMS: atom_id res chain seq x y z
N MET A 1 -8.59 3.66 -8.11
CA MET A 1 -7.56 4.62 -7.65
C MET A 1 -7.97 6.01 -8.13
N GLU A 2 -7.85 7.01 -7.27
CA GLU A 2 -8.00 8.40 -7.67
C GLU A 2 -6.87 8.82 -8.60
N ILE A 3 -7.22 9.63 -9.60
CA ILE A 3 -6.23 10.14 -10.55
C ILE A 3 -5.50 11.30 -9.90
N PRO A 4 -4.16 11.29 -9.82
CA PRO A 4 -3.39 12.37 -9.20
C PRO A 4 -3.69 13.73 -9.81
N GLU A 5 -3.74 14.77 -8.98
CA GLU A 5 -4.14 16.12 -9.36
C GLU A 5 -3.26 16.70 -10.49
N ARG A 6 -1.97 16.36 -10.51
CA ARG A 6 -1.05 16.73 -11.60
C ARG A 6 -1.53 16.34 -13.01
N PHE A 7 -2.23 15.19 -13.13
CA PHE A 7 -2.82 14.78 -14.42
C PHE A 7 -4.11 15.52 -14.69
N LEU A 8 -4.93 15.75 -13.66
CA LEU A 8 -6.18 16.49 -13.76
C LEU A 8 -5.95 17.95 -14.12
N GLU A 9 -4.87 18.56 -13.64
CA GLU A 9 -4.47 19.92 -14.00
C GLU A 9 -3.91 20.02 -15.43
N ARG A 10 -3.03 19.08 -15.78
CA ARG A 10 -2.42 19.02 -17.12
C ARG A 10 -3.46 18.76 -18.21
N PHE A 11 -4.46 17.93 -17.92
CA PHE A 11 -5.52 17.55 -18.85
C PHE A 11 -6.88 18.03 -18.32
N ARG A 12 -7.19 19.32 -18.51
CA ARG A 12 -8.42 19.95 -17.99
C ARG A 12 -9.72 19.25 -18.40
N TRP A 13 -9.76 18.61 -19.58
CA TRP A 13 -10.90 17.82 -20.03
C TRP A 13 -11.11 16.59 -19.13
N LEU A 14 -10.03 15.96 -18.64
CA LEU A 14 -10.09 14.82 -17.75
C LEU A 14 -10.79 15.18 -16.44
N LYS A 15 -10.39 16.28 -15.80
CA LYS A 15 -10.97 16.76 -14.52
C LYS A 15 -12.47 16.97 -14.58
N LYS A 16 -13.01 17.37 -15.75
CA LYS A 16 -14.44 17.60 -15.92
C LYS A 16 -15.25 16.30 -16.00
N GLU A 17 -14.68 15.26 -16.58
CA GLU A 17 -15.38 14.02 -16.91
C GLU A 17 -15.01 12.84 -16.03
N TYR A 18 -13.75 12.77 -15.57
CA TYR A 18 -13.20 11.62 -14.84
C TYR A 18 -12.28 12.08 -13.71
N ASP A 19 -12.29 11.35 -12.60
CA ASP A 19 -11.40 11.56 -11.45
C ASP A 19 -10.82 10.24 -10.92
N THR A 20 -11.29 9.13 -11.47
CA THR A 20 -10.92 7.80 -11.00
C THR A 20 -10.55 6.89 -12.16
N ILE A 21 -9.52 6.09 -11.98
CA ILE A 21 -9.16 4.99 -12.87
C ILE A 21 -9.48 3.66 -12.20
N ARG A 22 -10.10 2.75 -12.95
CA ARG A 22 -10.44 1.39 -12.50
C ARG A 22 -9.76 0.37 -13.39
N TYR A 23 -9.04 -0.55 -12.77
CA TYR A 23 -8.45 -1.71 -13.42
C TYR A 23 -9.26 -2.96 -13.08
N GLU A 24 -9.62 -3.72 -14.09
CA GLU A 24 -10.37 -4.96 -13.98
C GLU A 24 -9.62 -6.07 -14.72
N VAL A 25 -9.47 -7.22 -14.08
CA VAL A 25 -8.84 -8.40 -14.69
C VAL A 25 -9.62 -9.65 -14.30
N ARG A 26 -9.86 -10.52 -15.30
CA ARG A 26 -10.41 -11.86 -15.09
C ARG A 26 -9.38 -12.89 -15.51
N ILE A 27 -8.99 -13.71 -14.57
CA ILE A 27 -8.08 -14.83 -14.79
C ILE A 27 -8.90 -16.11 -14.72
N GLY A 28 -8.68 -17.01 -15.64
CA GLY A 28 -9.41 -18.28 -15.69
C GLY A 28 -8.66 -19.32 -16.50
N GLN A 29 -9.20 -20.54 -16.51
CA GLN A 29 -8.68 -21.65 -17.28
C GLN A 29 -9.50 -21.84 -18.56
N GLU A 30 -8.81 -21.88 -19.69
CA GLU A 30 -9.38 -22.19 -21.00
C GLU A 30 -8.54 -23.26 -21.65
N SER A 31 -9.17 -24.34 -22.12
CA SER A 31 -8.49 -25.46 -22.75
C SER A 31 -7.29 -26.02 -21.94
N GLY A 32 -7.45 -26.10 -20.60
CA GLY A 32 -6.42 -26.61 -19.71
C GLY A 32 -5.27 -25.62 -19.39
N ARG A 33 -5.33 -24.38 -19.87
CA ARG A 33 -4.30 -23.36 -19.65
C ARG A 33 -4.88 -22.17 -18.87
N VAL A 34 -4.17 -21.77 -17.83
CA VAL A 34 -4.50 -20.56 -17.06
C VAL A 34 -4.04 -19.32 -17.81
N GLY A 35 -4.89 -18.32 -17.89
CA GLY A 35 -4.58 -17.06 -18.56
C GLY A 35 -5.55 -15.93 -18.23
N ILE A 36 -5.25 -14.75 -18.74
CA ILE A 36 -6.10 -13.57 -18.65
C ILE A 36 -7.18 -13.67 -19.73
N GLN A 37 -8.42 -13.84 -19.31
CA GLN A 37 -9.58 -13.96 -20.20
C GLN A 37 -10.16 -12.60 -20.60
N ASP A 38 -10.12 -11.66 -19.68
CA ASP A 38 -10.64 -10.29 -19.86
C ASP A 38 -9.80 -9.33 -19.02
N GLU A 39 -9.48 -8.18 -19.58
CA GLU A 39 -8.71 -7.15 -18.89
C GLU A 39 -9.16 -5.79 -19.39
N ARG A 40 -9.39 -4.84 -18.48
CA ARG A 40 -9.87 -3.50 -18.82
C ARG A 40 -9.26 -2.44 -17.92
N VAL A 41 -8.97 -1.29 -18.51
CA VAL A 41 -8.70 -0.06 -17.82
C VAL A 41 -9.78 0.95 -18.18
N LEU A 42 -10.46 1.47 -17.18
CA LEU A 42 -11.60 2.36 -17.32
C LEU A 42 -11.35 3.67 -16.57
N LEU A 43 -11.53 4.80 -17.23
CA LEU A 43 -11.69 6.10 -16.58
C LEU A 43 -13.16 6.28 -16.21
N LYS A 44 -13.42 6.74 -14.99
CA LYS A 44 -14.78 7.00 -14.50
C LYS A 44 -14.83 8.22 -13.59
N LYS A 45 -16.01 8.80 -13.46
CA LYS A 45 -16.30 9.76 -12.40
C LYS A 45 -16.59 9.02 -11.13
N TRP A 46 -15.94 9.41 -10.03
CA TRP A 46 -16.28 8.88 -8.71
C TRP A 46 -17.73 9.25 -8.39
N ALA A 47 -18.53 8.26 -8.11
CA ALA A 47 -19.84 8.44 -7.53
C ALA A 47 -19.79 7.73 -6.18
N PRO A 48 -19.80 8.48 -5.05
CA PRO A 48 -19.90 7.85 -3.76
C PRO A 48 -21.20 7.02 -3.75
N SER A 49 -21.09 5.73 -3.58
CA SER A 49 -22.24 4.94 -3.20
C SER A 49 -22.65 5.45 -1.82
N LEU A 50 -23.89 5.89 -1.67
CA LEU A 50 -24.43 6.13 -0.33
C LEU A 50 -24.13 4.87 0.50
N PRO A 51 -23.56 5.02 1.71
CA PRO A 51 -23.29 3.89 2.56
C PRO A 51 -24.60 3.13 2.74
N LYS A 52 -24.68 1.94 2.19
CA LYS A 52 -25.80 1.04 2.44
C LYS A 52 -25.57 0.49 3.83
N GLN A 53 -26.32 1.06 4.76
CA GLN A 53 -26.31 0.59 6.12
C GLN A 53 -26.66 -0.91 6.12
N ARG A 54 -25.73 -1.72 6.61
CA ARG A 54 -25.90 -3.15 6.70
C ARG A 54 -26.65 -3.49 7.98
N GLU A 55 -27.58 -4.44 7.88
CA GLU A 55 -28.30 -4.99 9.03
C GLU A 55 -27.55 -6.17 9.66
N PHE A 56 -26.77 -6.89 8.84
CA PHE A 56 -26.03 -8.08 9.25
C PHE A 56 -24.57 -8.05 8.74
N PHE A 57 -23.70 -8.72 9.48
CA PHE A 57 -22.33 -9.02 9.06
C PHE A 57 -21.91 -10.39 9.64
N PRO A 58 -21.41 -11.34 8.84
CA PRO A 58 -21.28 -11.28 7.39
C PRO A 58 -22.64 -11.40 6.69
N GLN A 59 -22.75 -10.74 5.54
CA GLN A 59 -23.92 -10.85 4.68
C GLN A 59 -23.58 -11.74 3.48
N GLU A 60 -24.45 -12.69 3.16
CA GLU A 60 -24.33 -13.40 1.89
C GLU A 60 -24.62 -12.42 0.76
N SER A 61 -23.61 -12.14 -0.06
CA SER A 61 -23.86 -11.45 -1.32
C SER A 61 -24.47 -12.42 -2.31
N ASP A 62 -25.51 -11.98 -3.03
CA ASP A 62 -25.95 -12.70 -4.23
C ASP A 62 -24.71 -12.93 -5.08
N SER A 63 -24.41 -14.21 -5.35
CA SER A 63 -23.21 -14.60 -6.09
C SER A 63 -23.24 -13.96 -7.46
N THR A 64 -22.57 -12.83 -7.60
CA THR A 64 -22.34 -12.28 -8.93
C THR A 64 -21.27 -13.13 -9.60
N GLU A 65 -21.58 -13.75 -10.72
CA GLU A 65 -20.63 -14.55 -11.51
C GLU A 65 -19.35 -13.75 -11.84
N THR A 66 -19.43 -12.42 -11.78
CA THR A 66 -18.30 -11.52 -12.07
C THR A 66 -18.49 -10.16 -11.41
N ILE A 67 -17.40 -9.62 -10.89
CA ILE A 67 -17.30 -8.23 -10.43
C ILE A 67 -16.92 -7.26 -11.56
N MET A 68 -16.70 -7.77 -12.76
CA MET A 68 -16.36 -6.94 -13.93
C MET A 68 -17.56 -6.10 -14.37
N THR A 69 -17.29 -4.91 -14.81
CA THR A 69 -18.31 -3.97 -15.31
C THR A 69 -19.02 -4.56 -16.53
N ARG A 70 -20.31 -4.91 -16.38
CA ARG A 70 -21.11 -5.55 -17.46
C ARG A 70 -21.53 -4.57 -18.53
N THR A 71 -21.76 -3.33 -18.19
CA THR A 71 -22.35 -2.33 -19.10
C THR A 71 -21.42 -1.13 -19.27
N ARG A 72 -21.18 -0.73 -20.52
CA ARG A 72 -20.54 0.56 -20.81
C ARG A 72 -21.51 1.69 -20.46
N SER A 73 -21.27 2.36 -19.34
CA SER A 73 -21.97 3.60 -19.01
C SER A 73 -21.38 4.78 -19.80
N ARG A 74 -22.20 5.78 -20.12
CA ARG A 74 -21.71 7.06 -20.68
C ARG A 74 -20.74 7.80 -19.74
N SER A 75 -20.79 7.46 -18.45
CA SER A 75 -19.89 8.01 -17.42
C SER A 75 -18.55 7.27 -17.32
N MET A 76 -18.29 6.28 -18.19
CA MET A 76 -17.07 5.49 -18.19
C MET A 76 -16.43 5.47 -19.57
N ARG A 77 -15.10 5.61 -19.62
CA ARG A 77 -14.33 5.53 -20.86
C ARG A 77 -13.28 4.41 -20.74
N ALA A 78 -13.33 3.48 -21.69
CA ALA A 78 -12.28 2.46 -21.79
C ALA A 78 -11.01 3.09 -22.37
N VAL A 79 -9.88 2.84 -21.71
CA VAL A 79 -8.53 3.18 -22.19
C VAL A 79 -7.91 1.94 -22.83
N LEU A 80 -8.19 0.79 -22.25
CA LEU A 80 -7.61 -0.47 -22.67
C LEU A 80 -8.62 -1.58 -22.46
N SER A 81 -8.62 -2.55 -23.38
CA SER A 81 -9.54 -3.68 -23.30
C SER A 81 -8.90 -4.89 -23.98
N LYS A 82 -8.75 -6.00 -23.23
CA LYS A 82 -8.41 -7.31 -23.74
C LYS A 82 -9.67 -8.09 -24.02
N LEU A 83 -9.83 -8.53 -25.25
CA LEU A 83 -10.96 -9.32 -25.72
C LEU A 83 -10.47 -10.58 -26.43
N PRO A 84 -11.32 -11.62 -26.60
CA PRO A 84 -10.93 -12.84 -27.33
C PRO A 84 -10.43 -12.60 -28.75
N LYS A 85 -10.85 -11.51 -29.39
CA LYS A 85 -10.48 -11.13 -30.77
C LYS A 85 -9.28 -10.20 -30.86
N GLY A 86 -8.69 -9.77 -29.75
CA GLY A 86 -7.52 -8.89 -29.71
C GLY A 86 -7.54 -7.90 -28.58
N ASP A 87 -6.39 -7.29 -28.38
CA ASP A 87 -6.16 -6.26 -27.36
C ASP A 87 -6.31 -4.89 -28.00
N HIS A 88 -7.16 -4.04 -27.42
CA HIS A 88 -7.48 -2.72 -27.95
C HIS A 88 -6.97 -1.65 -27.01
N PHE A 89 -6.36 -0.61 -27.58
CA PHE A 89 -5.87 0.56 -26.87
C PHE A 89 -6.61 1.80 -27.40
N TYR A 90 -7.08 2.63 -26.49
CA TYR A 90 -7.80 3.87 -26.81
C TYR A 90 -7.09 5.04 -26.14
N SER A 91 -6.62 6.00 -26.94
CA SER A 91 -5.96 7.20 -26.41
C SER A 91 -6.83 7.89 -25.35
N GLU A 92 -6.22 8.25 -24.23
CA GLU A 92 -6.85 9.04 -23.18
C GLU A 92 -7.04 10.49 -23.66
N VAL A 93 -6.12 10.98 -24.47
CA VAL A 93 -6.16 12.34 -25.02
C VAL A 93 -7.01 12.37 -26.27
N VAL A 94 -8.09 13.16 -26.24
CA VAL A 94 -8.96 13.35 -27.41
C VAL A 94 -8.32 14.33 -28.36
N GLU A 95 -7.85 13.85 -29.48
CA GLU A 95 -7.50 14.72 -30.62
C GLU A 95 -8.77 15.24 -31.31
N LYS A 96 -8.76 16.51 -31.69
CA LYS A 96 -9.93 17.16 -32.35
C LYS A 96 -10.34 16.54 -33.69
N SER A 97 -9.56 15.61 -34.22
CA SER A 97 -9.69 15.11 -35.60
C SER A 97 -9.93 13.62 -35.75
N GLY A 98 -10.50 12.92 -34.78
CA GLY A 98 -10.90 11.53 -35.06
C GLY A 98 -10.70 10.54 -33.90
N SER A 99 -11.21 9.36 -34.11
CA SER A 99 -11.15 8.26 -33.12
C SER A 99 -9.70 7.97 -32.71
N GLY A 100 -9.37 8.21 -31.44
CA GLY A 100 -8.09 7.82 -30.85
C GLY A 100 -7.90 6.29 -30.74
N TRP A 101 -8.18 5.58 -31.83
CA TRP A 101 -8.08 4.13 -31.92
C TRP A 101 -6.65 3.73 -32.33
N TYR A 102 -6.10 2.81 -31.60
CA TYR A 102 -4.84 2.14 -31.94
C TYR A 102 -5.07 0.74 -32.47
N PRO A 103 -4.19 0.25 -33.34
CA PRO A 103 -4.32 -1.10 -33.89
C PRO A 103 -4.36 -2.12 -32.78
N SER A 104 -5.24 -3.10 -32.90
CA SER A 104 -5.30 -4.23 -31.98
C SER A 104 -4.06 -5.09 -32.17
N ILE A 105 -3.37 -5.32 -31.06
CA ILE A 105 -2.24 -6.26 -31.00
C ILE A 105 -2.77 -7.54 -30.34
N GLN A 106 -2.49 -8.70 -30.88
CA GLN A 106 -2.82 -9.96 -30.22
C GLN A 106 -1.69 -10.34 -29.24
N LEU A 107 -1.91 -10.02 -27.97
CA LEU A 107 -1.08 -10.50 -26.87
C LEU A 107 -1.68 -11.83 -26.38
N GLY A 108 -0.96 -12.90 -26.41
CA GLY A 108 -1.46 -14.19 -25.92
C GLY A 108 -2.04 -14.14 -24.49
N PRO A 109 -2.76 -15.20 -24.05
CA PRO A 109 -3.52 -15.20 -22.79
C PRO A 109 -2.66 -15.03 -21.52
N LYS A 110 -1.36 -15.25 -21.62
CA LYS A 110 -0.42 -15.07 -20.49
C LYS A 110 0.15 -13.67 -20.35
N LYS A 111 -0.17 -12.77 -21.26
CA LYS A 111 0.34 -11.38 -21.25
C LYS A 111 -0.76 -10.40 -20.91
N SER A 112 -0.49 -9.54 -19.90
CA SER A 112 -1.35 -8.40 -19.57
C SER A 112 -1.26 -7.35 -20.67
N THR A 113 -2.40 -6.79 -21.07
CA THR A 113 -2.47 -5.66 -21.98
C THR A 113 -1.93 -4.39 -21.34
N LEU A 114 -2.27 -4.14 -20.06
CA LEU A 114 -1.71 -3.02 -19.29
C LEU A 114 -0.19 -3.17 -19.12
N GLY A 115 0.30 -4.37 -18.82
CA GLY A 115 1.73 -4.65 -18.70
C GLY A 115 2.51 -4.38 -20.00
N ASN A 116 1.88 -4.57 -21.15
CA ASN A 116 2.46 -4.33 -22.47
C ASN A 116 2.03 -2.97 -23.09
N LEU A 117 1.45 -2.07 -22.29
CA LEU A 117 1.15 -0.72 -22.74
C LEU A 117 2.46 -0.01 -23.14
N HIS A 118 2.46 0.60 -24.34
CA HIS A 118 3.58 1.42 -24.79
C HIS A 118 3.78 2.61 -23.87
N GLU A 119 5.03 2.98 -23.62
CA GLU A 119 5.41 4.15 -22.82
C GLU A 119 5.21 5.44 -23.64
N ASP A 120 3.96 5.74 -23.91
CA ASP A 120 3.54 6.98 -24.59
C ASP A 120 2.69 7.81 -23.62
N GLU A 121 3.34 8.55 -22.76
CA GLU A 121 2.68 9.44 -21.80
C GLU A 121 1.88 10.57 -22.47
N SER A 122 2.13 10.86 -23.72
CA SER A 122 1.34 11.85 -24.46
C SER A 122 -0.09 11.37 -24.74
N ARG A 123 -0.27 10.07 -24.85
CA ARG A 123 -1.55 9.43 -25.19
C ARG A 123 -2.18 8.64 -24.05
N PHE A 124 -1.35 8.06 -23.19
CA PHE A 124 -1.77 7.20 -22.07
C PHE A 124 -1.18 7.67 -20.72
N PRO A 125 -1.34 8.94 -20.35
CA PRO A 125 -0.70 9.48 -19.15
C PRO A 125 -1.16 8.77 -17.87
N VAL A 126 -2.47 8.54 -17.72
CA VAL A 126 -3.04 7.96 -16.50
C VAL A 126 -2.85 6.44 -16.47
N ALA A 127 -2.98 5.74 -17.62
CA ALA A 127 -2.73 4.30 -17.67
C ALA A 127 -1.25 3.96 -17.49
N SER A 128 -0.33 4.80 -17.99
CA SER A 128 1.12 4.64 -17.74
C SER A 128 1.44 4.83 -16.26
N TRP A 129 0.85 5.84 -15.62
CA TRP A 129 0.97 6.01 -14.18
C TRP A 129 0.38 4.82 -13.41
N LEU A 130 -0.80 4.32 -13.80
CA LEU A 130 -1.40 3.14 -13.18
C LEU A 130 -0.48 1.91 -13.31
N LYS A 131 0.06 1.67 -14.52
CA LYS A 131 1.03 0.59 -14.76
C LYS A 131 2.23 0.71 -13.82
N GLN A 132 2.82 1.88 -13.73
CA GLN A 132 3.95 2.15 -12.85
C GLN A 132 3.58 1.94 -11.37
N SER A 133 2.42 2.47 -10.94
CA SER A 133 1.93 2.30 -9.58
C SER A 133 1.72 0.84 -9.20
N LEU A 134 1.16 0.02 -10.09
CA LEU A 134 0.92 -1.40 -9.83
C LEU A 134 2.20 -2.25 -9.89
N THR A 135 3.18 -1.88 -10.72
CA THR A 135 4.41 -2.68 -10.91
C THR A 135 5.54 -2.28 -9.98
N GLN A 136 5.58 -1.03 -9.55
CA GLN A 136 6.69 -0.47 -8.76
C GLN A 136 6.23 0.23 -7.47
N GLY A 137 4.97 0.67 -7.43
CA GLY A 137 4.43 1.45 -6.32
C GLY A 137 3.80 0.60 -5.21
N VAL A 138 3.51 -0.69 -5.44
CA VAL A 138 2.98 -1.58 -4.40
C VAL A 138 4.11 -2.41 -3.83
N GLN A 139 4.33 -2.32 -2.53
CA GLN A 139 5.38 -3.05 -1.82
C GLN A 139 4.81 -3.75 -0.59
N THR A 140 5.08 -5.04 -0.46
CA THR A 140 4.79 -5.78 0.78
C THR A 140 6.03 -5.73 1.66
N LEU A 141 5.91 -5.13 2.84
CA LEU A 141 7.00 -5.10 3.81
C LEU A 141 7.06 -6.46 4.53
N VAL A 142 8.12 -7.21 4.26
CA VAL A 142 8.43 -8.48 4.93
C VAL A 142 9.81 -8.33 5.56
N LEU A 143 9.86 -7.68 6.72
CA LEU A 143 11.13 -7.39 7.40
C LEU A 143 11.86 -8.68 7.81
N ASP A 144 13.11 -8.79 7.37
CA ASP A 144 14.00 -9.90 7.70
C ASP A 144 15.07 -9.45 8.72
N SER A 145 14.88 -9.86 9.97
CA SER A 145 15.81 -9.51 11.06
C SER A 145 17.22 -10.01 10.81
N LEU A 146 17.40 -11.14 10.11
CA LEU A 146 18.74 -11.67 9.79
C LEU A 146 19.46 -10.80 8.75
N LEU A 147 18.70 -10.25 7.78
CA LEU A 147 19.25 -9.32 6.79
C LEU A 147 19.52 -7.95 7.41
N MET A 148 18.62 -7.44 8.25
CA MET A 148 18.81 -6.16 8.94
C MET A 148 20.01 -6.17 9.91
N ARG A 149 20.39 -7.34 10.46
CA ARG A 149 21.56 -7.50 11.31
C ARG A 149 22.87 -7.40 10.55
N LYS A 150 22.88 -7.78 9.27
CA LYS A 150 24.10 -7.79 8.45
C LYS A 150 24.47 -6.37 8.02
N ALA A 151 25.77 -6.14 7.84
CA ALA A 151 26.22 -4.95 7.17
C ALA A 151 25.70 -4.94 5.70
N SER A 152 25.09 -3.84 5.31
CA SER A 152 24.46 -3.65 4.01
C SER A 152 25.48 -3.26 2.96
N PRO A 153 25.55 -3.94 1.78
CA PRO A 153 26.50 -3.60 0.74
C PRO A 153 26.27 -2.20 0.16
N PRO A 154 27.30 -1.55 -0.37
CA PRO A 154 27.17 -0.26 -1.05
C PRO A 154 26.33 -0.39 -2.32
N GLY A 155 25.76 0.75 -2.78
CA GLY A 155 24.98 0.82 -4.04
C GLY A 155 23.58 0.24 -3.99
N LYS A 156 23.07 -0.17 -2.82
CA LYS A 156 21.63 -0.49 -2.68
C LYS A 156 20.77 0.75 -2.91
N ARG A 157 19.59 0.54 -3.51
CA ARG A 157 18.62 1.58 -3.90
C ARG A 157 18.42 2.61 -2.78
N HIS A 158 18.21 3.86 -3.17
CA HIS A 158 17.97 4.97 -2.25
C HIS A 158 16.62 4.89 -1.49
N GLY A 159 15.66 4.06 -1.96
CA GLY A 159 14.39 3.83 -1.28
C GLY A 159 14.47 2.73 -0.22
N PHE A 160 13.51 2.70 0.70
CA PHE A 160 13.39 1.66 1.70
C PHE A 160 13.09 0.29 1.06
N LEU A 161 13.90 -0.71 1.32
CA LEU A 161 13.68 -2.07 0.80
C LEU A 161 12.69 -2.84 1.67
N PRO A 162 11.82 -3.67 1.05
CA PRO A 162 10.79 -4.42 1.78
C PRO A 162 11.30 -5.34 2.89
N ASP A 163 12.52 -5.84 2.77
CA ASP A 163 13.17 -6.72 3.75
C ASP A 163 13.96 -5.96 4.84
N GLY A 164 14.04 -4.63 4.73
CA GLY A 164 14.79 -3.79 5.65
C GLY A 164 16.32 -3.90 5.52
N SER A 165 16.84 -4.68 4.57
CA SER A 165 18.28 -4.96 4.44
C SER A 165 19.14 -3.74 4.14
N ASN A 166 18.55 -2.64 3.67
CA ASN A 166 19.26 -1.39 3.39
C ASN A 166 19.02 -0.30 4.45
N LEU A 167 18.46 -0.66 5.59
CA LEU A 167 18.17 0.29 6.68
C LEU A 167 19.34 1.23 7.00
N PRO A 168 20.62 0.78 7.05
CA PRO A 168 21.75 1.68 7.29
C PRO A 168 21.88 2.80 6.23
N TRP A 169 21.65 2.48 4.96
CA TRP A 169 21.78 3.45 3.87
C TRP A 169 20.64 4.47 3.88
N VAL A 170 19.42 4.04 4.24
CA VAL A 170 18.27 4.94 4.39
C VAL A 170 18.51 5.90 5.55
N VAL A 171 18.97 5.40 6.69
CA VAL A 171 19.30 6.23 7.86
C VAL A 171 20.46 7.20 7.52
N LYS A 172 21.50 6.73 6.82
CA LYS A 172 22.60 7.59 6.37
C LYS A 172 22.11 8.74 5.49
N SER A 173 21.26 8.42 4.51
CA SER A 173 20.66 9.44 3.64
C SER A 173 19.82 10.45 4.41
N LEU A 174 19.09 10.00 5.44
CA LEU A 174 18.30 10.87 6.29
C LEU A 174 19.18 11.81 7.11
N ILE A 175 20.26 11.32 7.72
CA ILE A 175 21.25 12.12 8.44
C ILE A 175 21.89 13.18 7.52
N GLU A 176 22.33 12.77 6.33
CA GLU A 176 23.07 13.65 5.43
C GLU A 176 22.23 14.74 4.78
N LYS A 177 20.94 14.45 4.52
CA LYS A 177 20.08 15.35 3.73
C LYS A 177 18.94 15.98 4.51
N HIS A 178 18.53 15.37 5.62
CA HIS A 178 17.32 15.74 6.38
C HIS A 178 17.53 15.52 7.87
N ASP A 179 18.60 16.09 8.44
CA ASP A 179 18.99 15.87 9.85
C ASP A 179 17.87 16.19 10.85
N GLU A 180 17.06 17.20 10.60
CA GLU A 180 15.91 17.52 11.46
C GLU A 180 14.93 16.34 11.56
N ARG A 181 14.61 15.70 10.42
CA ARG A 181 13.72 14.52 10.39
C ARG A 181 14.36 13.31 11.08
N PHE A 182 15.68 13.17 10.97
CA PHE A 182 16.42 12.14 11.69
C PHE A 182 16.33 12.37 13.21
N GLN A 183 16.49 13.59 13.69
CA GLN A 183 16.36 13.91 15.12
C GLN A 183 14.93 13.70 15.62
N ASP A 184 13.93 14.02 14.79
CA ASP A 184 12.53 13.75 15.09
C ASP A 184 12.26 12.24 15.21
N TRP A 185 12.82 11.44 14.30
CA TRP A 185 12.75 10.00 14.36
C TRP A 185 13.39 9.44 15.63
N ILE A 186 14.58 9.89 16.00
CA ILE A 186 15.24 9.47 17.26
C ILE A 186 14.35 9.82 18.46
N ARG A 187 13.79 11.02 18.52
CA ARG A 187 12.87 11.41 19.60
C ARG A 187 11.65 10.49 19.66
N HIS A 188 11.10 10.13 18.54
CA HIS A 188 9.95 9.22 18.45
C HIS A 188 10.36 7.80 18.92
N VAL A 189 11.45 7.24 18.42
CA VAL A 189 11.99 5.94 18.86
C VAL A 189 12.17 5.91 20.37
N ARG A 190 12.66 6.98 20.98
CA ARG A 190 12.86 7.09 22.43
C ARG A 190 11.57 7.05 23.25
N THR A 191 10.41 7.31 22.67
CA THR A 191 9.12 7.12 23.37
C THR A 191 8.86 5.65 23.73
N ALA A 192 9.32 4.73 22.88
CA ALA A 192 9.19 3.30 23.09
C ALA A 192 10.44 2.68 23.75
N LEU A 193 11.62 3.19 23.42
CA LEU A 193 12.92 2.71 23.87
C LEU A 193 13.73 3.87 24.50
N PRO A 194 13.38 4.31 25.72
CA PRO A 194 13.96 5.51 26.36
C PRO A 194 15.45 5.38 26.69
N ASP A 195 15.97 4.18 26.73
CA ASP A 195 17.39 3.87 26.94
C ASP A 195 18.25 4.04 25.68
N ILE A 196 17.66 4.20 24.50
CA ILE A 196 18.40 4.58 23.29
C ILE A 196 18.70 6.09 23.33
N SER A 197 19.98 6.45 23.28
CA SER A 197 20.41 7.85 23.22
C SER A 197 20.60 8.36 21.78
N ASP A 198 21.11 7.51 20.86
CA ASP A 198 21.40 7.89 19.47
C ASP A 198 21.55 6.65 18.58
N ILE A 199 21.48 6.85 17.27
CA ILE A 199 21.75 5.83 16.26
C ILE A 199 22.72 6.41 15.23
N LYS A 200 23.82 5.68 14.99
CA LYS A 200 24.82 6.07 14.00
C LYS A 200 24.96 5.04 12.91
N VAL A 201 25.37 5.49 11.75
CA VAL A 201 25.73 4.60 10.65
C VAL A 201 27.25 4.52 10.60
N VAL A 202 27.76 3.31 10.60
CA VAL A 202 29.18 3.02 10.46
C VAL A 202 29.43 2.38 9.11
N GLU A 203 30.24 3.03 8.28
CA GLU A 203 30.70 2.49 7.00
C GLU A 203 32.08 1.87 7.20
N ARG A 204 32.25 0.64 6.78
CA ARG A 204 33.53 -0.06 6.86
C ARG A 204 34.50 0.49 5.82
N GLU A 205 35.76 0.64 6.18
CA GLU A 205 36.80 1.17 5.28
C GLU A 205 37.15 0.21 4.15
N ASP A 206 37.13 -1.10 4.43
CA ASP A 206 37.60 -2.13 3.52
C ASP A 206 36.61 -2.42 2.37
N ASP A 207 35.36 -2.73 2.72
CA ASP A 207 34.35 -3.23 1.77
C ASP A 207 33.19 -2.26 1.54
N LYS A 208 33.25 -1.08 2.20
CA LYS A 208 32.23 -0.03 2.12
C LYS A 208 30.82 -0.46 2.55
N HIS A 209 30.68 -1.60 3.23
CA HIS A 209 29.42 -2.00 3.81
C HIS A 209 29.07 -1.11 5.00
N ALA A 210 27.79 -0.79 5.15
CA ALA A 210 27.28 0.04 6.23
C ALA A 210 26.43 -0.78 7.22
N TYR A 211 26.50 -0.43 8.49
CA TYR A 211 25.67 -1.02 9.56
C TYR A 211 25.25 0.03 10.57
N LEU A 212 24.20 -0.26 11.34
CA LEU A 212 23.77 0.61 12.43
C LEU A 212 24.55 0.33 13.70
N MET A 213 24.94 1.41 14.39
CA MET A 213 25.45 1.39 15.76
C MET A 213 24.44 2.09 16.65
N VAL A 214 23.77 1.34 17.51
CA VAL A 214 22.80 1.85 18.49
C VAL A 214 23.55 2.27 19.74
N HIS A 215 23.39 3.51 20.13
CA HIS A 215 23.97 4.08 21.34
C HIS A 215 22.91 4.08 22.43
N TYR A 216 23.26 3.56 23.60
CA TYR A 216 22.40 3.53 24.77
C TYR A 216 22.86 4.54 25.83
N GLU A 217 21.92 4.92 26.68
CA GLU A 217 22.26 5.70 27.87
C GLU A 217 23.32 4.96 28.70
N GLY A 218 24.23 5.69 29.35
CA GLY A 218 25.37 5.07 30.05
C GLY A 218 26.57 4.70 29.14
N GLY A 219 26.51 5.03 27.85
CA GLY A 219 27.66 4.95 26.93
C GLY A 219 27.85 3.60 26.24
N LEU A 220 26.95 2.64 26.42
CA LEU A 220 26.99 1.35 25.70
C LEU A 220 26.68 1.59 24.20
N LYS A 221 27.51 0.99 23.33
CA LYS A 221 27.35 1.03 21.86
C LYS A 221 27.19 -0.37 21.33
N VAL A 222 26.11 -0.65 20.63
CA VAL A 222 25.73 -1.99 20.18
C VAL A 222 25.55 -1.99 18.67
N PRO A 223 26.35 -2.76 17.92
CA PRO A 223 26.18 -2.88 16.47
C PRO A 223 24.94 -3.71 16.13
N SER A 224 24.35 -3.48 14.94
CA SER A 224 23.08 -4.06 14.50
C SER A 224 22.99 -5.58 14.67
N TRP A 225 24.08 -6.33 14.52
CA TRP A 225 24.06 -7.80 14.69
C TRP A 225 23.90 -8.27 16.14
N MET A 226 24.05 -7.37 17.12
CA MET A 226 23.83 -7.65 18.55
C MET A 226 22.53 -7.05 19.08
N VAL A 227 21.87 -6.21 18.29
CA VAL A 227 20.59 -5.59 18.65
C VAL A 227 19.46 -6.62 18.61
N SER A 228 18.45 -6.51 19.48
CA SER A 228 17.28 -7.40 19.48
C SER A 228 16.46 -7.28 18.20
N ASP A 229 15.77 -8.34 17.80
CA ASP A 229 14.88 -8.33 16.63
C ASP A 229 13.78 -7.28 16.77
N GLY A 230 13.16 -7.21 17.94
CA GLY A 230 12.11 -6.23 18.22
C GLY A 230 12.59 -4.79 18.08
N THR A 231 13.81 -4.49 18.52
CA THR A 231 14.41 -3.15 18.33
C THR A 231 14.64 -2.86 16.84
N LEU A 232 15.23 -3.80 16.09
CA LEU A 232 15.45 -3.60 14.64
C LEU A 232 14.13 -3.43 13.88
N ARG A 233 13.11 -4.22 14.21
CA ARG A 233 11.76 -4.09 13.62
C ARG A 233 11.13 -2.75 13.95
N LEU A 234 11.22 -2.30 15.21
CA LEU A 234 10.73 -0.99 15.61
C LEU A 234 11.42 0.13 14.80
N LEU A 235 12.75 0.09 14.71
CA LEU A 235 13.50 1.06 13.92
C LEU A 235 13.06 1.07 12.45
N ALA A 236 12.89 -0.11 11.85
CA ALA A 236 12.47 -0.24 10.46
C ALA A 236 11.03 0.23 10.21
N LEU A 237 10.08 -0.08 11.11
CA LEU A 237 8.67 0.27 10.96
C LEU A 237 8.36 1.74 11.32
N THR A 238 9.17 2.37 12.14
CA THR A 238 8.99 3.79 12.47
C THR A 238 9.65 4.73 11.46
N LEU A 239 10.67 4.27 10.74
CA LEU A 239 11.43 5.10 9.80
C LEU A 239 10.61 5.64 8.60
N PRO A 240 9.66 4.92 8.01
CA PRO A 240 8.88 5.38 6.85
C PRO A 240 8.24 6.76 6.99
N ALA A 241 7.76 7.11 8.18
CA ALA A 241 7.15 8.43 8.45
C ALA A 241 8.13 9.62 8.31
N TYR A 242 9.42 9.34 8.33
CA TYR A 242 10.48 10.36 8.30
C TYR A 242 11.22 10.41 6.96
N ILE A 243 10.97 9.43 6.08
CA ILE A 243 11.55 9.41 4.74
C ILE A 243 10.79 10.42 3.87
N PRO A 244 11.45 11.44 3.31
CA PRO A 244 10.80 12.37 2.40
C PRO A 244 10.39 11.65 1.10
N ASP A 245 9.28 12.09 0.52
CA ASP A 245 8.77 11.60 -0.78
C ASP A 245 8.58 10.08 -0.84
N LEU A 246 8.21 9.46 0.29
CA LEU A 246 7.88 8.03 0.36
C LEU A 246 6.55 7.77 -0.36
N GLY A 247 6.58 7.63 -1.68
CA GLY A 247 5.39 7.35 -2.46
C GLY A 247 5.01 5.87 -2.52
N GLY A 248 3.76 5.60 -2.96
CA GLY A 248 3.30 4.25 -3.23
C GLY A 248 2.33 3.67 -2.20
N ILE A 249 2.18 2.35 -2.23
CA ILE A 249 1.28 1.57 -1.36
C ILE A 249 2.11 0.52 -0.64
N TYR A 250 2.07 0.53 0.67
CA TYR A 250 2.78 -0.44 1.52
C TYR A 250 1.78 -1.38 2.18
N LEU A 251 1.97 -2.68 1.96
CA LEU A 251 1.21 -3.74 2.59
C LEU A 251 2.05 -4.29 3.74
N ILE A 252 1.51 -4.26 4.97
CA ILE A 252 2.20 -4.69 6.18
C ILE A 252 1.29 -5.67 6.91
N GLU A 253 1.78 -6.90 7.08
CA GLU A 253 1.08 -7.94 7.86
C GLU A 253 1.68 -8.03 9.26
N GLU A 254 0.80 -8.00 10.26
CA GLU A 254 1.12 -8.21 11.67
C GLU A 254 2.37 -7.45 12.13
N PRO A 255 2.40 -6.10 12.00
CA PRO A 255 3.57 -5.30 12.40
C PRO A 255 3.95 -5.47 13.86
N GLU A 256 3.01 -5.90 14.70
CA GLU A 256 3.20 -6.19 16.12
C GLU A 256 4.08 -7.43 16.38
N ASN A 257 4.23 -8.32 15.41
CA ASN A 257 4.98 -9.55 15.60
C ASN A 257 6.46 -9.30 15.91
N GLY A 258 6.89 -9.84 17.05
CA GLY A 258 8.27 -9.71 17.53
C GLY A 258 8.60 -8.33 18.13
N ILE A 259 7.62 -7.45 18.32
CA ILE A 259 7.77 -6.14 18.95
C ILE A 259 7.21 -6.19 20.38
N HIS A 260 7.90 -5.53 21.32
CA HIS A 260 7.41 -5.44 22.69
C HIS A 260 6.05 -4.70 22.72
N PRO A 261 5.03 -5.19 23.46
CA PRO A 261 3.68 -4.60 23.47
C PRO A 261 3.64 -3.09 23.69
N LYS A 262 4.49 -2.55 24.57
CA LYS A 262 4.59 -1.09 24.81
C LYS A 262 5.06 -0.27 23.60
N ALA A 263 5.72 -0.91 22.64
CA ALA A 263 6.25 -0.25 21.45
C ALA A 263 5.32 -0.34 20.23
N ILE A 264 4.27 -1.16 20.30
CA ILE A 264 3.29 -1.32 19.21
C ILE A 264 2.59 0.00 18.92
N GLU A 265 2.22 0.74 19.96
CA GLU A 265 1.59 2.07 19.84
C GLU A 265 2.47 3.04 19.04
N THR A 266 3.76 3.12 19.38
CA THR A 266 4.74 3.96 18.67
C THR A 266 4.85 3.58 17.19
N VAL A 267 4.86 2.29 16.88
CA VAL A 267 4.86 1.81 15.49
C VAL A 267 3.59 2.24 14.75
N PHE A 268 2.41 2.03 15.36
CA PHE A 268 1.15 2.40 14.74
C PHE A 268 1.04 3.91 14.51
N GLN A 269 1.41 4.73 15.47
CA GLN A 269 1.43 6.19 15.34
C GLN A 269 2.35 6.63 14.21
N SER A 270 3.54 6.03 14.10
CA SER A 270 4.46 6.33 13.01
C SER A 270 3.87 5.97 11.65
N LEU A 271 3.36 4.75 11.47
CA LEU A 271 2.77 4.32 10.20
C LEU A 271 1.54 5.16 9.82
N SER A 272 0.75 5.59 10.80
CA SER A 272 -0.41 6.48 10.59
C SER A 272 -0.02 7.91 10.20
N SER A 273 1.23 8.30 10.44
CA SER A 273 1.78 9.63 10.13
C SER A 273 2.47 9.69 8.75
N VAL A 274 2.38 8.64 7.95
CA VAL A 274 2.89 8.65 6.57
C VAL A 274 1.85 9.32 5.67
N TYR A 275 2.17 10.48 5.09
CA TYR A 275 1.23 11.26 4.29
C TYR A 275 1.39 11.04 2.77
N ASP A 276 2.60 10.77 2.30
CA ASP A 276 2.90 10.67 0.87
C ASP A 276 2.70 9.25 0.29
N ALA A 277 2.37 8.27 1.15
CA ALA A 277 2.10 6.89 0.76
C ALA A 277 0.84 6.36 1.44
N GLN A 278 0.24 5.33 0.85
CA GLN A 278 -0.87 4.60 1.47
C GLN A 278 -0.33 3.38 2.23
N ILE A 279 -0.60 3.32 3.52
CA ILE A 279 -0.29 2.16 4.35
C ILE A 279 -1.55 1.30 4.52
N LEU A 280 -1.49 0.05 4.10
CA LEU A 280 -2.52 -0.97 4.35
C LEU A 280 -1.94 -1.98 5.33
N LEU A 281 -2.54 -2.06 6.51
CA LEU A 281 -2.05 -2.84 7.63
C LEU A 281 -3.05 -3.93 7.98
N ALA A 282 -2.61 -5.18 7.97
CA ALA A 282 -3.39 -6.31 8.49
C ALA A 282 -2.89 -6.64 9.90
N THR A 283 -3.80 -6.71 10.87
CA THR A 283 -3.44 -6.92 12.27
C THR A 283 -4.52 -7.68 13.04
N HIS A 284 -4.08 -8.42 14.05
CA HIS A 284 -4.91 -8.99 15.10
C HIS A 284 -4.65 -8.35 16.46
N SER A 285 -3.88 -7.25 16.51
CA SER A 285 -3.49 -6.57 17.74
C SER A 285 -4.63 -5.72 18.33
N PRO A 286 -5.11 -6.03 19.55
CA PRO A 286 -6.05 -5.15 20.25
C PRO A 286 -5.48 -3.75 20.49
N VAL A 287 -4.15 -3.63 20.66
CA VAL A 287 -3.48 -2.34 20.88
C VAL A 287 -3.62 -1.45 19.65
N ILE A 288 -3.38 -1.97 18.45
CA ILE A 288 -3.55 -1.23 17.20
C ILE A 288 -5.02 -0.83 17.02
N LEU A 289 -5.95 -1.78 17.23
CA LEU A 289 -7.37 -1.53 17.10
C LEU A 289 -7.90 -0.49 18.11
N SER A 290 -7.31 -0.40 19.30
CA SER A 290 -7.71 0.62 20.28
C SER A 290 -7.41 2.07 19.86
N GLN A 291 -6.52 2.24 18.89
CA GLN A 291 -6.09 3.55 18.39
C GLN A 291 -6.57 3.85 16.96
N ALA A 292 -7.14 2.84 16.29
CA ALA A 292 -7.61 2.99 14.93
C ALA A 292 -9.00 3.62 14.88
N ASP A 293 -9.20 4.58 13.98
CA ASP A 293 -10.51 5.14 13.69
C ASP A 293 -11.38 4.11 12.96
N ALA A 294 -12.65 3.97 13.35
CA ALA A 294 -13.54 2.98 12.76
C ALA A 294 -13.77 3.16 11.25
N ASP A 295 -13.67 4.38 10.75
CA ASP A 295 -13.78 4.71 9.31
C ASP A 295 -12.54 4.33 8.50
N LYS A 296 -11.45 3.94 9.17
CA LYS A 296 -10.21 3.45 8.55
C LYS A 296 -10.01 1.94 8.70
N VAL A 297 -10.91 1.25 9.41
CA VAL A 297 -10.83 -0.19 9.65
C VAL A 297 -11.73 -0.95 8.69
N LEU A 298 -11.19 -1.95 8.01
CA LEU A 298 -11.93 -2.91 7.21
C LEU A 298 -12.07 -4.21 8.00
N CYS A 299 -13.30 -4.59 8.34
CA CYS A 299 -13.61 -5.85 9.00
C CYS A 299 -13.87 -6.93 7.96
N PHE A 300 -13.22 -8.08 8.12
CA PHE A 300 -13.33 -9.23 7.22
C PHE A 300 -13.97 -10.39 7.97
N LYS A 301 -14.98 -11.01 7.39
CA LYS A 301 -15.56 -12.23 7.92
C LYS A 301 -15.96 -13.19 6.81
N LYS A 302 -15.85 -14.48 7.09
CA LYS A 302 -16.21 -15.52 6.14
C LYS A 302 -17.71 -15.80 6.27
N ALA A 303 -18.45 -15.64 5.17
CA ALA A 303 -19.87 -16.01 5.09
C ALA A 303 -20.04 -17.55 5.08
N PRO A 304 -21.24 -18.07 5.38
CA PRO A 304 -21.53 -19.52 5.33
C PRO A 304 -21.21 -20.15 3.96
N SER A 305 -21.37 -19.40 2.88
CA SER A 305 -20.98 -19.81 1.52
C SER A 305 -19.47 -19.99 1.32
N GLY A 306 -18.66 -19.55 2.29
CA GLY A 306 -17.19 -19.55 2.20
C GLY A 306 -16.59 -18.30 1.57
N ALA A 307 -17.40 -17.38 1.04
CA ALA A 307 -16.95 -16.10 0.53
C ALA A 307 -16.55 -15.17 1.68
N ALA A 308 -15.52 -14.34 1.46
CA ALA A 308 -15.18 -13.26 2.38
C ALA A 308 -16.15 -12.09 2.17
N ASP A 309 -16.78 -11.64 3.24
CA ASP A 309 -17.50 -10.38 3.28
C ASP A 309 -16.64 -9.31 3.96
N ILE A 310 -16.75 -8.07 3.49
CA ILE A 310 -15.94 -6.94 3.95
C ILE A 310 -16.86 -5.78 4.27
N VAL A 311 -16.69 -5.19 5.46
CA VAL A 311 -17.41 -3.99 5.86
C VAL A 311 -16.48 -2.98 6.48
N LEU A 312 -16.74 -1.70 6.22
CA LEU A 312 -16.04 -0.62 6.92
C LEU A 312 -16.47 -0.61 8.39
N GLY A 313 -15.55 -0.41 9.32
CA GLY A 313 -15.86 -0.43 10.76
C GLY A 313 -16.96 0.55 11.15
N SER A 314 -16.97 1.75 10.56
CA SER A 314 -18.05 2.74 10.75
C SER A 314 -19.43 2.28 10.23
N GLU A 315 -19.48 1.29 9.33
CA GLU A 315 -20.71 0.73 8.75
C GLU A 315 -21.06 -0.64 9.35
N HIS A 316 -20.25 -1.14 10.29
CA HIS A 316 -20.44 -2.44 10.92
C HIS A 316 -21.73 -2.44 11.75
N PRO A 317 -22.66 -3.39 11.58
CA PRO A 317 -23.99 -3.38 12.21
C PRO A 317 -23.97 -3.23 13.73
N GLN A 318 -23.02 -3.91 14.38
CA GLN A 318 -22.91 -3.91 15.85
C GLN A 318 -22.22 -2.65 16.41
N LEU A 319 -21.59 -1.81 15.55
CA LEU A 319 -20.98 -0.56 15.96
C LEU A 319 -21.92 0.64 15.84
N LYS A 320 -22.99 0.51 15.05
CA LYS A 320 -23.96 1.56 14.76
C LYS A 320 -24.69 2.10 15.98
N ASP A 321 -25.08 1.22 16.90
CA ASP A 321 -25.86 1.57 18.10
C ASP A 321 -24.99 1.84 19.32
N TRP A 322 -23.67 1.87 19.13
CA TRP A 322 -22.72 2.12 20.21
C TRP A 322 -22.73 3.60 20.60
N LYS A 323 -23.24 3.89 21.78
CA LYS A 323 -23.30 5.24 22.34
C LYS A 323 -21.93 5.64 22.89
N GLY A 324 -21.04 6.14 22.07
CA GLY A 324 -19.70 6.57 22.44
C GLY A 324 -18.67 6.19 21.38
N GLU A 325 -17.40 6.56 21.60
CA GLU A 325 -16.32 6.06 20.74
C GLU A 325 -16.18 4.55 20.95
N PRO A 326 -16.36 3.73 19.90
CA PRO A 326 -16.29 2.27 20.04
C PRO A 326 -14.84 1.87 20.35
N ASN A 327 -14.64 1.18 21.46
CA ASN A 327 -13.37 0.56 21.73
C ASN A 327 -13.23 -0.72 20.87
N LEU A 328 -12.64 -0.56 19.68
CA LEU A 328 -12.50 -1.64 18.70
C LEU A 328 -11.72 -2.84 19.25
N SER A 329 -10.80 -2.62 20.19
CA SER A 329 -10.04 -3.72 20.81
C SER A 329 -10.91 -4.63 21.67
N VAL A 330 -11.84 -4.06 22.42
CA VAL A 330 -12.80 -4.84 23.25
C VAL A 330 -13.77 -5.61 22.36
N LEU A 331 -14.24 -4.98 21.29
CA LEU A 331 -15.16 -5.59 20.33
C LEU A 331 -14.48 -6.73 19.54
N PHE A 332 -13.23 -6.55 19.19
CA PHE A 332 -12.43 -7.60 18.56
C PHE A 332 -12.20 -8.79 19.51
N ALA A 333 -11.79 -8.52 20.75
CA ALA A 333 -11.61 -9.57 21.77
C ALA A 333 -12.93 -10.32 22.09
N GLY A 334 -14.07 -9.66 21.94
CA GLY A 334 -15.41 -10.26 22.08
C GLY A 334 -15.89 -11.01 20.82
N GLY A 335 -15.09 -11.09 19.75
CA GLY A 335 -15.46 -11.73 18.50
C GLY A 335 -16.52 -10.99 17.68
N VAL A 336 -16.73 -9.70 17.96
CA VAL A 336 -17.74 -8.86 17.29
C VAL A 336 -17.27 -8.45 15.90
N LEU A 337 -16.00 -8.18 15.71
CA LEU A 337 -15.44 -7.65 14.44
C LEU A 337 -15.01 -8.74 13.46
N GLY A 338 -14.96 -10.01 13.86
CA GLY A 338 -14.59 -11.08 12.95
C GLY A 338 -14.26 -12.39 13.62
#